data_3321d765247501e0228b0591d86fb05c
#
_entry.id   3321d765247501e0228b0591d86fb05c
#
_cell.length_a   1.000
_cell.length_b   1.000
_cell.length_c   1.000
_cell.angle_alpha   90.00
_cell.angle_beta   90.00
_cell.angle_gamma   90.00
#
_symmetry.space_group_name_H-M   'P 1'
#
loop_
_entity.id
_entity.type
_entity.pdbx_description
1 polymer ?
#
loop_
_entity_poly.entity_id
_entity_poly.type
_entity_poly.pdbx_seq_one_letter_code
_entity_poly.pdbx_strand_id
1 'polypeptide(L)'
;DKGFYKHIGISLRGILGAIIINIREGRGPFQGHGGSTITQQVAKLLCLLQSEKKIEQECRRATLARKLMEIPFSIAMELKYSKNEILSVYLNRVYLGAGSFGFEAASQRYFNKSAKVVNLAESAMLAGLLKAPSKFAPTRNLKLAVDRASTVLNLMFKEGYITEKDKIIAEKTPAKLSNKANELIGSHFANWIMNSTPKELSTATSEDIIINTTFDPLIQQIVERSTEEIFNKYVKDDSKAELAVVVMTKDGLVRAMLGGRDFKNGSHKFNRAVQALRQPGSAFKPFIYAAALDQGYSPNSIFLDEPTEIEIEG
;
A
#
# COMPACT_ATOMS: atom_id res chain seq x y z
N ASP A 1 -5.90 22.63 1.90
CA ASP A 1 -5.15 23.78 2.37
C ASP A 1 -5.30 24.95 1.39
N LYS A 2 -6.36 25.74 1.56
CA LYS A 2 -6.72 26.87 0.67
C LYS A 2 -5.66 27.98 0.64
N GLY A 3 -4.91 28.14 1.73
CA GLY A 3 -3.90 29.18 1.89
C GLY A 3 -2.45 28.70 1.72
N PHE A 4 -2.22 27.55 1.11
CA PHE A 4 -0.89 26.91 1.06
C PHE A 4 0.23 27.86 0.61
N TYR A 5 0.02 28.63 -0.44
CA TYR A 5 1.00 29.57 -0.99
C TYR A 5 1.13 30.88 -0.20
N LYS A 6 0.26 31.12 0.83
CA LYS A 6 0.16 32.40 1.53
C LYS A 6 0.65 32.37 2.97
N HIS A 7 0.88 31.20 3.56
CA HIS A 7 1.33 31.07 4.95
C HIS A 7 2.73 30.44 5.04
N ILE A 8 3.38 30.59 6.17
CA ILE A 8 4.72 30.08 6.47
C ILE A 8 4.65 28.77 7.27
N GLY A 9 4.03 27.72 6.68
CA GLY A 9 3.95 26.39 7.26
C GLY A 9 2.82 26.18 8.25
N ILE A 10 2.23 27.23 8.82
CA ILE A 10 1.13 27.17 9.79
C ILE A 10 -0.01 28.10 9.35
N SER A 11 -1.25 27.67 9.53
CA SER A 11 -2.43 28.47 9.23
C SER A 11 -3.30 28.65 10.47
N LEU A 12 -3.14 29.80 11.14
CA LEU A 12 -3.99 30.17 12.29
C LEU A 12 -5.48 30.21 11.91
N ARG A 13 -5.78 30.73 10.71
CA ARG A 13 -7.15 30.73 10.17
C ARG A 13 -7.69 29.30 9.98
N GLY A 14 -6.85 28.38 9.55
CA GLY A 14 -7.23 26.96 9.39
C GLY A 14 -7.51 26.28 10.73
N ILE A 15 -6.69 26.57 11.74
CA ILE A 15 -6.85 26.04 13.10
C ILE A 15 -8.15 26.56 13.72
N LEU A 16 -8.37 27.87 13.71
CA LEU A 16 -9.58 28.51 14.25
C LEU A 16 -10.84 28.00 13.52
N GLY A 17 -10.79 27.93 12.18
CA GLY A 17 -11.88 27.39 11.38
C GLY A 17 -12.23 25.93 11.73
N ALA A 18 -11.24 25.10 11.93
CA ALA A 18 -11.45 23.70 12.35
C ALA A 18 -12.10 23.61 13.74
N ILE A 19 -11.65 24.40 14.71
CA ILE A 19 -12.22 24.48 16.06
C ILE A 19 -13.70 24.88 16.00
N ILE A 20 -14.03 25.94 15.27
CA ILE A 20 -15.42 26.42 15.11
C ILE A 20 -16.33 25.34 14.51
N ILE A 21 -15.85 24.65 13.47
CA ILE A 21 -16.63 23.58 12.82
C ILE A 21 -16.83 22.42 13.79
N ASN A 22 -15.80 21.99 14.51
CA ASN A 22 -15.89 20.89 15.47
C ASN A 22 -16.92 21.20 16.57
N ILE A 23 -16.88 22.41 17.12
CA ILE A 23 -17.84 22.85 18.16
C ILE A 23 -19.26 22.87 17.59
N ARG A 24 -19.48 23.39 16.38
CA ARG A 24 -20.81 23.40 15.71
C ARG A 24 -21.36 22.00 15.47
N GLU A 25 -20.49 21.03 15.23
CA GLU A 25 -20.86 19.62 15.05
C GLU A 25 -20.99 18.85 16.38
N GLY A 26 -20.93 19.52 17.52
CA GLY A 26 -21.07 18.91 18.84
C GLY A 26 -19.85 18.09 19.29
N ARG A 27 -18.69 18.32 18.67
CA ARG A 27 -17.44 17.62 18.99
C ARG A 27 -16.54 18.49 19.88
N GLY A 28 -15.56 17.86 20.51
CA GLY A 28 -14.52 18.60 21.22
C GLY A 28 -13.68 19.47 20.25
N PRO A 29 -13.07 20.58 20.71
CA PRO A 29 -12.40 21.58 19.86
C PRO A 29 -11.35 20.99 18.91
N PHE A 30 -10.70 19.90 19.32
CA PHE A 30 -9.63 19.21 18.58
C PHE A 30 -10.05 17.83 18.02
N GLN A 31 -11.35 17.50 18.06
CA GLN A 31 -11.90 16.22 17.60
C GLN A 31 -12.62 16.39 16.26
N GLY A 32 -12.18 15.69 15.24
CA GLY A 32 -12.82 15.65 13.92
C GLY A 32 -12.05 16.46 12.87
N HIS A 33 -12.43 17.69 12.58
CA HIS A 33 -11.75 18.51 11.57
C HIS A 33 -10.39 19.02 12.07
N GLY A 34 -9.34 18.80 11.28
CA GLY A 34 -7.98 19.28 11.58
C GLY A 34 -7.62 20.53 10.77
N GLY A 35 -6.98 21.50 11.42
CA GLY A 35 -6.44 22.72 10.79
C GLY A 35 -5.00 22.57 10.28
N SER A 36 -4.50 21.35 10.08
CA SER A 36 -3.11 21.11 9.66
C SER A 36 -2.88 21.53 8.22
N THR A 37 -1.77 22.20 7.96
CA THR A 37 -1.34 22.60 6.62
C THR A 37 -0.70 21.42 5.87
N ILE A 38 -0.52 21.58 4.56
CA ILE A 38 0.25 20.61 3.73
C ILE A 38 1.67 20.48 4.29
N THR A 39 2.32 21.56 4.65
CA THR A 39 3.68 21.55 5.22
C THR A 39 3.75 20.74 6.51
N GLN A 40 2.78 20.88 7.42
CA GLN A 40 2.70 20.06 8.63
C GLN A 40 2.46 18.59 8.32
N GLN A 41 1.68 18.29 7.29
CA GLN A 41 1.48 16.90 6.83
C GLN A 41 2.77 16.31 6.25
N VAL A 42 3.55 17.09 5.48
CA VAL A 42 4.87 16.67 4.98
C VAL A 42 5.83 16.42 6.13
N ALA A 43 5.90 17.33 7.12
CA ALA A 43 6.72 17.13 8.32
C ALA A 43 6.40 15.80 9.02
N LYS A 44 5.11 15.46 9.16
CA LYS A 44 4.67 14.17 9.68
C LYS A 44 5.10 13.00 8.78
N LEU A 45 4.93 13.10 7.45
CA LEU A 45 5.33 12.06 6.51
C LEU A 45 6.83 11.79 6.54
N LEU A 46 7.66 12.83 6.66
CA LEU A 46 9.12 12.70 6.78
C LEU A 46 9.54 12.09 8.12
N CYS A 47 8.84 12.44 9.21
CA CYS A 47 9.05 11.83 10.51
C CYS A 47 8.82 10.30 10.49
N LEU A 48 7.80 9.84 9.76
CA LEU A 48 7.48 8.41 9.61
C LEU A 48 8.51 7.62 8.77
N LEU A 49 9.43 8.30 8.08
CA LEU A 49 10.48 7.68 7.27
C LEU A 49 11.82 7.53 8.00
N GLN A 50 11.89 7.94 9.25
CA GLN A 50 13.09 7.74 10.06
C GLN A 50 13.30 6.26 10.32
N SER A 51 14.52 5.78 10.12
CA SER A 51 14.89 4.35 10.24
C SER A 51 14.85 3.82 11.68
N GLU A 52 14.80 4.69 12.69
CA GLU A 52 14.70 4.30 14.08
C GLU A 52 13.26 4.00 14.48
N LYS A 53 12.98 2.74 14.83
CA LYS A 53 11.64 2.27 15.23
C LYS A 53 11.00 3.06 16.38
N LYS A 54 11.79 3.59 17.31
CA LYS A 54 11.29 4.45 18.40
C LYS A 54 10.73 5.75 17.89
N ILE A 55 11.45 6.44 16.98
CA ILE A 55 11.04 7.71 16.39
C ILE A 55 9.80 7.50 15.54
N GLU A 56 9.76 6.45 14.73
CA GLU A 56 8.58 6.10 13.93
C GLU A 56 7.33 5.89 14.79
N GLN A 57 7.44 5.18 15.90
CA GLN A 57 6.31 4.97 16.83
C GLN A 57 5.82 6.27 17.44
N GLU A 58 6.71 7.17 17.84
CA GLU A 58 6.35 8.50 18.35
C GLU A 58 5.66 9.36 17.29
N CYS A 59 6.14 9.31 16.04
CA CYS A 59 5.53 10.00 14.91
C CYS A 59 4.09 9.51 14.60
N ARG A 60 3.79 8.26 14.87
CA ARG A 60 2.45 7.67 14.69
C ARG A 60 1.47 8.07 15.79
N ARG A 61 1.94 8.36 17.00
CA ARG A 61 1.07 8.72 18.12
C ARG A 61 0.30 10.02 17.86
N ALA A 62 -1.01 10.02 18.14
CA ALA A 62 -1.87 11.20 18.05
C ALA A 62 -1.80 12.05 19.32
N THR A 63 -0.60 12.51 19.71
CA THR A 63 -0.40 13.31 20.94
C THR A 63 -0.28 14.79 20.63
N LEU A 64 -0.66 15.64 21.59
CA LEU A 64 -0.47 17.09 21.52
C LEU A 64 1.02 17.47 21.42
N ALA A 65 1.89 16.78 22.17
CA ALA A 65 3.33 17.01 22.13
C ALA A 65 3.90 16.81 20.71
N ARG A 66 3.53 15.71 20.03
CA ARG A 66 3.92 15.49 18.64
C ARG A 66 3.39 16.63 17.74
N LYS A 67 2.16 17.08 17.95
CA LYS A 67 1.55 18.14 17.14
C LYS A 67 2.26 19.49 17.33
N LEU A 68 2.74 19.78 18.53
CA LEU A 68 3.56 20.94 18.80
C LEU A 68 4.94 20.83 18.13
N MET A 69 5.54 19.65 18.08
CA MET A 69 6.81 19.40 17.40
C MET A 69 6.70 19.58 15.88
N GLU A 70 5.54 19.36 15.25
CA GLU A 70 5.35 19.63 13.82
C GLU A 70 5.52 21.11 13.46
N ILE A 71 5.31 22.02 14.40
CA ILE A 71 5.36 23.48 14.17
C ILE A 71 6.77 23.97 13.79
N PRO A 72 7.81 23.78 14.62
CA PRO A 72 9.16 24.21 14.27
C PRO A 72 9.68 23.50 13.01
N PHE A 73 9.37 22.22 12.81
CA PHE A 73 9.73 21.51 11.58
C PHE A 73 9.08 22.13 10.35
N SER A 74 7.81 22.50 10.42
CA SER A 74 7.10 23.13 9.32
C SER A 74 7.69 24.49 8.96
N ILE A 75 8.07 25.29 9.96
CA ILE A 75 8.72 26.59 9.74
C ILE A 75 10.11 26.39 9.13
N ALA A 76 10.91 25.46 9.66
CA ALA A 76 12.23 25.15 9.12
C ALA A 76 12.17 24.68 7.65
N MET A 77 11.16 23.89 7.30
CA MET A 77 10.93 23.47 5.91
C MET A 77 10.61 24.63 4.99
N GLU A 78 9.76 25.56 5.41
CA GLU A 78 9.39 26.74 4.63
C GLU A 78 10.55 27.74 4.48
N LEU A 79 11.49 27.76 5.42
CA LEU A 79 12.71 28.55 5.31
C LEU A 79 13.73 27.92 4.36
N LYS A 80 13.73 26.60 4.23
CA LYS A 80 14.73 25.86 3.44
C LYS A 80 14.26 25.51 2.03
N TYR A 81 12.97 25.25 1.84
CA TYR A 81 12.40 24.74 0.60
C TYR A 81 11.29 25.66 0.07
N SER A 82 11.20 25.78 -1.23
CA SER A 82 10.10 26.48 -1.90
C SER A 82 8.76 25.76 -1.68
N LYS A 83 7.66 26.47 -1.83
CA LYS A 83 6.31 25.90 -1.80
C LYS A 83 6.13 24.75 -2.80
N ASN A 84 6.70 24.87 -3.98
CA ASN A 84 6.59 23.84 -5.02
C ASN A 84 7.37 22.57 -4.66
N GLU A 85 8.53 22.68 -4.03
CA GLU A 85 9.28 21.54 -3.52
C GLU A 85 8.51 20.82 -2.41
N ILE A 86 7.97 21.57 -1.44
CA ILE A 86 7.13 21.01 -0.36
C ILE A 86 5.91 20.30 -0.94
N LEU A 87 5.22 20.93 -1.91
CA LEU A 87 4.07 20.33 -2.58
C LEU A 87 4.47 19.06 -3.36
N SER A 88 5.61 19.08 -4.04
CA SER A 88 6.13 17.92 -4.76
C SER A 88 6.38 16.74 -3.82
N VAL A 89 7.02 16.97 -2.66
CA VAL A 89 7.21 15.94 -1.64
C VAL A 89 5.87 15.39 -1.15
N TYR A 90 4.90 16.27 -0.90
CA TYR A 90 3.55 15.86 -0.50
C TYR A 90 2.87 14.96 -1.53
N LEU A 91 2.84 15.41 -2.79
CA LEU A 91 2.18 14.70 -3.89
C LEU A 91 2.82 13.34 -4.18
N ASN A 92 4.14 13.20 -3.93
CA ASN A 92 4.84 11.93 -4.13
C ASN A 92 4.74 10.96 -2.94
N ARG A 93 4.29 11.41 -1.76
CA ARG A 93 4.36 10.59 -0.54
C ARG A 93 3.03 10.35 0.17
N VAL A 94 2.02 11.16 -0.11
CA VAL A 94 0.73 11.06 0.58
C VAL A 94 0.03 9.75 0.22
N TYR A 95 -0.53 9.09 1.24
CA TYR A 95 -1.32 7.88 1.04
C TYR A 95 -2.67 8.20 0.38
N LEU A 96 -3.03 7.45 -0.65
CA LEU A 96 -4.22 7.66 -1.48
C LEU A 96 -5.13 6.42 -1.55
N GLY A 97 -5.00 5.49 -0.61
CA GLY A 97 -5.80 4.29 -0.53
C GLY A 97 -5.27 3.13 -1.39
N ALA A 98 -5.82 1.94 -1.18
CA ALA A 98 -5.46 0.71 -1.90
C ALA A 98 -3.95 0.42 -2.01
N GLY A 99 -3.18 0.75 -0.96
CA GLY A 99 -1.72 0.58 -0.94
C GLY A 99 -0.93 1.63 -1.74
N SER A 100 -1.58 2.65 -2.31
CA SER A 100 -0.93 3.63 -3.18
C SER A 100 -0.41 4.83 -2.39
N PHE A 101 0.89 5.09 -2.50
CA PHE A 101 1.55 6.27 -1.95
C PHE A 101 2.01 7.18 -3.09
N GLY A 102 1.55 8.43 -3.07
CA GLY A 102 1.77 9.42 -4.11
C GLY A 102 0.75 9.36 -5.26
N PHE A 103 0.60 10.49 -5.93
CA PHE A 103 -0.41 10.68 -6.98
C PHE A 103 -0.11 9.84 -8.23
N GLU A 104 1.17 9.65 -8.57
CA GLU A 104 1.54 8.80 -9.71
C GLU A 104 1.15 7.35 -9.47
N ALA A 105 1.51 6.79 -8.30
CA ALA A 105 1.15 5.40 -7.95
C ALA A 105 -0.38 5.22 -7.88
N ALA A 106 -1.11 6.20 -7.33
CA ALA A 106 -2.57 6.16 -7.26
C ALA A 106 -3.21 6.26 -8.66
N SER A 107 -2.67 7.11 -9.55
CA SER A 107 -3.13 7.24 -10.93
C SER A 107 -2.94 5.95 -11.72
N GLN A 108 -1.75 5.35 -11.63
CA GLN A 108 -1.46 4.04 -12.21
C GLN A 108 -2.41 2.97 -11.66
N ARG A 109 -2.57 2.94 -10.33
CA ARG A 109 -3.44 1.97 -9.66
C ARG A 109 -4.89 2.07 -10.10
N TYR A 110 -5.46 3.27 -10.11
CA TYR A 110 -6.90 3.45 -10.36
C TYR A 110 -7.23 3.58 -11.82
N PHE A 111 -6.38 4.23 -12.61
CA PHE A 111 -6.68 4.59 -14.00
C PHE A 111 -5.75 3.94 -15.02
N ASN A 112 -4.69 3.24 -14.59
CA ASN A 112 -3.67 2.62 -15.44
C ASN A 112 -3.02 3.64 -16.41
N LYS A 113 -2.77 4.85 -15.92
CA LYS A 113 -2.10 5.93 -16.67
C LYS A 113 -1.33 6.87 -15.75
N SER A 114 -0.37 7.60 -16.32
CA SER A 114 0.40 8.59 -15.56
C SER A 114 -0.48 9.71 -15.01
N ALA A 115 -0.14 10.21 -13.82
CA ALA A 115 -0.77 11.37 -13.22
C ALA A 115 -0.67 12.64 -14.09
N LYS A 116 0.28 12.70 -15.03
CA LYS A 116 0.44 13.81 -15.98
C LYS A 116 -0.68 13.92 -17.01
N VAL A 117 -1.39 12.82 -17.27
CA VAL A 117 -2.42 12.74 -18.34
C VAL A 117 -3.82 12.44 -17.80
N VAL A 118 -4.02 12.54 -16.49
CA VAL A 118 -5.35 12.42 -15.89
C VAL A 118 -6.23 13.63 -16.27
N ASN A 119 -7.50 13.36 -16.52
CA ASN A 119 -8.47 14.43 -16.78
C ASN A 119 -8.96 15.10 -15.49
N LEU A 120 -9.81 16.11 -15.61
CA LEU A 120 -10.31 16.88 -14.48
C LEU A 120 -11.10 16.01 -13.48
N ALA A 121 -11.96 15.10 -13.96
CA ALA A 121 -12.74 14.22 -13.09
C ALA A 121 -11.85 13.25 -12.29
N GLU A 122 -10.83 12.71 -12.94
CA GLU A 122 -9.84 11.84 -12.30
C GLU A 122 -8.96 12.59 -11.29
N SER A 123 -8.52 13.79 -11.64
CA SER A 123 -7.77 14.68 -10.73
C SER A 123 -8.59 15.02 -9.48
N ALA A 124 -9.87 15.33 -9.66
CA ALA A 124 -10.79 15.61 -8.56
C ALA A 124 -11.03 14.38 -7.68
N MET A 125 -11.11 13.19 -8.28
CA MET A 125 -11.19 11.94 -7.53
C MET A 125 -9.94 11.70 -6.69
N LEU A 126 -8.74 11.77 -7.27
CA LEU A 126 -7.48 11.61 -6.52
C LEU A 126 -7.36 12.62 -5.37
N ALA A 127 -7.67 13.90 -5.63
CA ALA A 127 -7.67 14.93 -4.58
C ALA A 127 -8.72 14.65 -3.49
N GLY A 128 -9.85 14.07 -3.85
CA GLY A 128 -10.92 13.67 -2.94
C GLY A 128 -10.49 12.62 -1.91
N LEU A 129 -9.54 11.74 -2.29
CA LEU A 129 -9.02 10.68 -1.42
C LEU A 129 -8.27 11.22 -0.21
N LEU A 130 -7.65 12.39 -0.32
CA LEU A 130 -6.84 13.00 0.75
C LEU A 130 -7.58 13.17 2.08
N LYS A 131 -8.91 13.28 2.06
CA LYS A 131 -9.71 13.45 3.29
C LYS A 131 -9.76 12.16 4.13
N ALA A 132 -9.95 11.01 3.49
CA ALA A 132 -10.01 9.70 4.13
C ALA A 132 -9.71 8.61 3.07
N PRO A 133 -8.43 8.34 2.78
CA PRO A 133 -8.02 7.53 1.64
C PRO A 133 -8.63 6.13 1.62
N SER A 134 -8.66 5.44 2.75
CA SER A 134 -9.24 4.09 2.85
C SER A 134 -10.77 4.09 2.69
N LYS A 135 -11.45 5.15 3.16
CA LYS A 135 -12.92 5.27 3.06
C LYS A 135 -13.35 5.58 1.63
N PHE A 136 -12.63 6.49 0.96
CA PHE A 136 -12.97 6.99 -0.37
C PHE A 136 -12.25 6.25 -1.50
N ALA A 137 -11.45 5.20 -1.20
CA ALA A 137 -10.79 4.40 -2.23
C ALA A 137 -11.82 3.91 -3.27
N PRO A 138 -11.67 4.24 -4.57
CA PRO A 138 -12.67 3.93 -5.57
C PRO A 138 -12.80 2.43 -5.85
N THR A 139 -11.75 1.64 -5.55
CA THR A 139 -11.79 0.17 -5.58
C THR A 139 -12.68 -0.43 -4.48
N ARG A 140 -12.93 0.31 -3.39
CA ARG A 140 -13.83 -0.11 -2.32
C ARG A 140 -15.28 0.32 -2.57
N ASN A 141 -15.46 1.57 -2.96
CA ASN A 141 -16.79 2.14 -3.26
C ASN A 141 -16.67 3.28 -4.27
N LEU A 142 -16.88 2.94 -5.54
CA LEU A 142 -16.75 3.90 -6.65
C LEU A 142 -17.77 5.05 -6.52
N LYS A 143 -19.01 4.77 -6.13
CA LYS A 143 -20.03 5.81 -5.96
C LYS A 143 -19.60 6.85 -4.93
N LEU A 144 -19.13 6.41 -3.78
CA LEU A 144 -18.66 7.30 -2.71
C LEU A 144 -17.44 8.14 -3.15
N ALA A 145 -16.55 7.55 -3.96
CA ALA A 145 -15.41 8.26 -4.54
C ALA A 145 -15.86 9.34 -5.54
N VAL A 146 -16.84 9.03 -6.40
CA VAL A 146 -17.43 9.99 -7.37
C VAL A 146 -18.14 11.13 -6.63
N ASP A 147 -18.96 10.84 -5.62
CA ASP A 147 -19.64 11.86 -4.80
C ASP A 147 -18.62 12.80 -4.12
N ARG A 148 -17.50 12.23 -3.68
CA ARG A 148 -16.40 13.01 -3.10
C ARG A 148 -15.67 13.86 -4.16
N ALA A 149 -15.44 13.34 -5.35
CA ALA A 149 -14.87 14.08 -6.49
C ALA A 149 -15.76 15.26 -6.88
N SER A 150 -17.10 15.08 -6.93
CA SER A 150 -18.05 16.17 -7.17
C SER A 150 -17.96 17.29 -6.12
N THR A 151 -17.74 16.91 -4.84
CA THR A 151 -17.45 17.90 -3.78
C THR A 151 -16.19 18.72 -4.09
N VAL A 152 -15.12 18.07 -4.61
CA VAL A 152 -13.87 18.76 -4.99
C VAL A 152 -14.09 19.67 -6.18
N LEU A 153 -14.78 19.20 -7.23
CA LEU A 153 -15.15 20.02 -8.42
C LEU A 153 -15.95 21.27 -8.03
N ASN A 154 -16.91 21.12 -7.12
CA ASN A 154 -17.68 22.26 -6.60
C ASN A 154 -16.78 23.28 -5.85
N LEU A 155 -15.80 22.81 -5.09
CA LEU A 155 -14.85 23.70 -4.42
C LEU A 155 -13.94 24.40 -5.44
N MET A 156 -13.44 23.68 -6.44
CA MET A 156 -12.61 24.26 -7.51
C MET A 156 -13.37 25.35 -8.28
N PHE A 157 -14.63 25.13 -8.60
CA PHE A 157 -15.48 26.13 -9.24
C PHE A 157 -15.69 27.37 -8.34
N LYS A 158 -16.04 27.17 -7.06
CA LYS A 158 -16.23 28.29 -6.09
C LYS A 158 -14.97 29.13 -5.89
N GLU A 159 -13.79 28.53 -6.02
CA GLU A 159 -12.51 29.21 -5.89
C GLU A 159 -12.00 29.77 -7.23
N GLY A 160 -12.72 29.60 -8.34
CA GLY A 160 -12.38 30.13 -9.66
C GLY A 160 -11.27 29.36 -10.39
N TYR A 161 -10.95 28.13 -9.98
CA TYR A 161 -9.95 27.29 -10.64
C TYR A 161 -10.47 26.63 -11.93
N ILE A 162 -11.76 26.43 -12.04
CA ILE A 162 -12.44 25.86 -13.23
C ILE A 162 -13.70 26.67 -13.55
N THR A 163 -14.11 26.61 -14.82
CA THR A 163 -15.39 27.20 -15.25
C THR A 163 -16.58 26.31 -14.87
N GLU A 164 -17.79 26.87 -14.87
CA GLU A 164 -19.01 26.08 -14.67
C GLU A 164 -19.18 25.00 -15.74
N LYS A 165 -18.82 25.32 -16.99
CA LYS A 165 -18.81 24.35 -18.10
C LYS A 165 -17.90 23.15 -17.83
N ASP A 166 -16.65 23.41 -17.37
CA ASP A 166 -15.69 22.35 -17.04
C ASP A 166 -16.22 21.45 -15.92
N LYS A 167 -16.80 22.06 -14.88
CA LYS A 167 -17.44 21.33 -13.79
C LYS A 167 -18.53 20.40 -14.28
N ILE A 168 -19.49 20.94 -15.07
CA ILE A 168 -20.63 20.16 -15.61
C ILE A 168 -20.13 18.99 -16.47
N ILE A 169 -19.13 19.22 -17.32
CA ILE A 169 -18.53 18.15 -18.15
C ILE A 169 -17.92 17.07 -17.26
N ALA A 170 -17.12 17.45 -16.26
CA ALA A 170 -16.48 16.50 -15.35
C ALA A 170 -17.48 15.68 -14.51
N GLU A 171 -18.60 16.29 -14.11
CA GLU A 171 -19.68 15.61 -13.38
C GLU A 171 -20.49 14.66 -14.27
N LYS A 172 -20.72 15.03 -15.55
CA LYS A 172 -21.40 14.16 -16.53
C LYS A 172 -20.53 12.98 -16.99
N THR A 173 -19.21 13.14 -16.95
CA THR A 173 -18.24 12.11 -17.33
C THR A 173 -17.32 11.78 -16.15
N PRO A 174 -17.86 11.16 -15.08
CA PRO A 174 -17.08 10.86 -13.88
C PRO A 174 -15.94 9.88 -14.19
N ALA A 175 -14.91 9.94 -13.37
CA ALA A 175 -13.76 9.04 -13.47
C ALA A 175 -14.20 7.57 -13.39
N LYS A 176 -13.67 6.76 -14.30
CA LYS A 176 -13.89 5.31 -14.35
C LYS A 176 -12.62 4.59 -13.93
N LEU A 177 -12.79 3.53 -13.17
CA LEU A 177 -11.66 2.66 -12.84
C LEU A 177 -11.21 1.91 -14.09
N SER A 178 -9.89 1.72 -14.21
CA SER A 178 -9.36 0.78 -15.20
C SER A 178 -9.72 -0.66 -14.79
N ASN A 179 -9.75 -1.57 -15.77
CA ASN A 179 -9.97 -2.98 -15.50
C ASN A 179 -8.91 -3.57 -14.55
N LYS A 180 -7.70 -2.99 -14.55
CA LYS A 180 -6.59 -3.37 -13.67
C LYS A 180 -6.67 -2.81 -12.25
N ALA A 181 -7.57 -1.85 -11.99
CA ALA A 181 -7.66 -1.19 -10.68
C ALA A 181 -8.00 -2.14 -9.53
N ASN A 182 -8.72 -3.22 -9.82
CA ASN A 182 -9.09 -4.25 -8.85
C ASN A 182 -8.09 -5.43 -8.81
N GLU A 183 -7.06 -5.43 -9.65
CA GLU A 183 -6.02 -6.45 -9.58
C GLU A 183 -5.24 -6.29 -8.27
N LEU A 184 -5.36 -7.28 -7.41
CA LEU A 184 -4.66 -7.31 -6.13
C LEU A 184 -3.23 -7.81 -6.35
N ILE A 185 -2.28 -6.89 -6.38
CA ILE A 185 -0.85 -7.25 -6.37
C ILE A 185 -0.55 -7.99 -5.06
N GLY A 186 0.04 -9.18 -5.16
CA GLY A 186 0.44 -9.95 -3.99
C GLY A 186 -0.71 -10.58 -3.22
N SER A 187 -1.82 -10.90 -3.88
CA SER A 187 -2.98 -11.51 -3.22
C SER A 187 -2.64 -12.80 -2.46
N HIS A 188 -1.75 -13.64 -2.99
CA HIS A 188 -1.28 -14.86 -2.31
C HIS A 188 -0.45 -14.54 -1.07
N PHE A 189 0.41 -13.52 -1.11
CA PHE A 189 1.17 -13.07 0.05
C PHE A 189 0.24 -12.53 1.14
N ALA A 190 -0.70 -11.67 0.78
CA ALA A 190 -1.66 -11.10 1.72
C ALA A 190 -2.51 -12.20 2.40
N ASN A 191 -3.03 -13.16 1.62
CA ASN A 191 -3.79 -14.29 2.15
C ASN A 191 -2.95 -15.18 3.06
N TRP A 192 -1.68 -15.40 2.73
CA TRP A 192 -0.76 -16.13 3.59
C TRP A 192 -0.58 -15.43 4.94
N ILE A 193 -0.30 -14.13 4.97
CA ILE A 193 -0.18 -13.34 6.20
C ILE A 193 -1.47 -13.40 7.02
N MET A 194 -2.63 -13.19 6.40
CA MET A 194 -3.92 -13.23 7.10
C MET A 194 -4.20 -14.60 7.74
N ASN A 195 -3.86 -15.69 7.05
CA ASN A 195 -4.04 -17.05 7.56
C ASN A 195 -3.00 -17.44 8.62
N SER A 196 -1.83 -16.79 8.62
CA SER A 196 -0.76 -17.02 9.59
C SER A 196 -0.88 -16.12 10.83
N THR A 197 -1.77 -15.13 10.81
CA THR A 197 -2.00 -14.21 11.93
C THR A 197 -2.77 -14.96 13.04
N PRO A 198 -2.32 -14.88 14.30
CA PRO A 198 -3.01 -15.49 15.43
C PRO A 198 -4.47 -15.02 15.50
N LYS A 199 -5.39 -15.96 15.74
CA LYS A 199 -6.84 -15.66 15.79
C LYS A 199 -7.21 -14.68 16.89
N GLU A 200 -6.45 -14.66 17.96
CA GLU A 200 -6.60 -13.75 19.10
C GLU A 200 -6.46 -12.28 18.68
N LEU A 201 -5.60 -11.99 17.73
CA LEU A 201 -5.45 -10.64 17.18
C LEU A 201 -6.61 -10.23 16.27
N SER A 202 -7.25 -11.19 15.61
CA SER A 202 -8.35 -10.92 14.68
C SER A 202 -9.72 -10.79 15.36
N THR A 203 -9.87 -11.29 16.59
CA THR A 203 -11.15 -11.35 17.31
C THR A 203 -11.23 -10.43 18.53
N ALA A 204 -10.11 -9.89 19.00
CA ALA A 204 -10.02 -9.23 20.31
C ALA A 204 -10.25 -7.71 20.27
N THR A 205 -10.26 -7.06 19.12
CA THR A 205 -10.39 -5.58 19.07
C THR A 205 -11.33 -5.12 17.98
N SER A 206 -12.11 -4.07 18.28
CA SER A 206 -12.84 -3.27 17.31
C SER A 206 -11.93 -2.26 16.57
N GLU A 207 -10.62 -2.32 16.83
CA GLU A 207 -9.61 -1.43 16.26
C GLU A 207 -8.95 -2.04 15.02
N ASP A 208 -8.52 -1.20 14.09
CA ASP A 208 -7.79 -1.62 12.90
C ASP A 208 -6.40 -2.15 13.28
N ILE A 209 -6.08 -3.35 12.84
CA ILE A 209 -4.76 -3.98 13.05
C ILE A 209 -3.85 -3.62 11.87
N ILE A 210 -2.68 -3.08 12.15
CA ILE A 210 -1.64 -2.80 11.17
C ILE A 210 -0.56 -3.88 11.26
N ILE A 211 -0.46 -4.70 10.21
CA ILE A 211 0.57 -5.74 10.09
C ILE A 211 1.70 -5.22 9.20
N ASN A 212 2.88 -4.98 9.79
CA ASN A 212 4.08 -4.66 9.04
C ASN A 212 4.71 -5.96 8.54
N THR A 213 4.89 -6.05 7.22
CA THR A 213 5.43 -7.26 6.56
C THR A 213 6.73 -6.97 5.83
N THR A 214 7.36 -8.02 5.34
CA THR A 214 8.55 -7.97 4.50
C THR A 214 8.23 -7.89 3.00
N PHE A 215 6.95 -7.73 2.65
CA PHE A 215 6.47 -7.64 1.27
C PHE A 215 7.15 -6.52 0.49
N ASP A 216 7.64 -6.85 -0.71
CA ASP A 216 8.21 -5.90 -1.64
C ASP A 216 7.33 -5.83 -2.90
N PRO A 217 6.56 -4.73 -3.09
CA PRO A 217 5.65 -4.60 -4.22
C PRO A 217 6.34 -4.66 -5.58
N LEU A 218 7.59 -4.18 -5.66
CA LEU A 218 8.34 -4.18 -6.92
C LEU A 218 8.76 -5.60 -7.31
N ILE A 219 9.31 -6.35 -6.37
CA ILE A 219 9.67 -7.75 -6.60
C ILE A 219 8.42 -8.57 -6.94
N GLN A 220 7.32 -8.36 -6.24
CA GLN A 220 6.05 -9.02 -6.53
C GLN A 220 5.56 -8.76 -7.95
N GLN A 221 5.57 -7.49 -8.40
CA GLN A 221 5.21 -7.14 -9.78
C GLN A 221 6.09 -7.82 -10.81
N ILE A 222 7.39 -7.91 -10.55
CA ILE A 222 8.34 -8.60 -11.43
C ILE A 222 7.95 -10.09 -11.54
N VAL A 223 7.70 -10.75 -10.41
CA VAL A 223 7.30 -12.17 -10.37
C VAL A 223 6.00 -12.38 -11.15
N GLU A 224 4.98 -11.57 -10.90
CA GLU A 224 3.69 -11.67 -11.56
C GLU A 224 3.80 -11.46 -13.07
N ARG A 225 4.50 -10.39 -13.50
CA ARG A 225 4.71 -10.09 -14.92
C ARG A 225 5.52 -11.17 -15.62
N SER A 226 6.65 -11.59 -15.05
CA SER A 226 7.50 -12.62 -15.65
C SER A 226 6.78 -13.94 -15.77
N THR A 227 5.93 -14.28 -14.80
CA THR A 227 5.09 -15.48 -14.87
C THR A 227 4.12 -15.40 -16.05
N GLU A 228 3.40 -14.29 -16.19
CA GLU A 228 2.46 -14.09 -17.29
C GLU A 228 3.17 -14.13 -18.65
N GLU A 229 4.30 -13.45 -18.79
CA GLU A 229 5.10 -13.44 -20.03
C GLU A 229 5.58 -14.85 -20.42
N ILE A 230 6.09 -15.63 -19.46
CA ILE A 230 6.59 -16.99 -19.70
C ILE A 230 5.45 -17.93 -20.08
N PHE A 231 4.34 -17.89 -19.36
CA PHE A 231 3.20 -18.75 -19.65
C PHE A 231 2.58 -18.43 -21.02
N ASN A 232 2.40 -17.16 -21.34
CA ASN A 232 1.86 -16.74 -22.63
C ASN A 232 2.78 -17.11 -23.81
N LYS A 233 4.09 -17.17 -23.58
CA LYS A 233 5.07 -17.47 -24.65
C LYS A 233 5.34 -18.95 -24.83
N TYR A 234 5.37 -19.73 -23.74
CA TYR A 234 5.91 -21.09 -23.77
C TYR A 234 4.91 -22.17 -23.36
N VAL A 235 3.78 -21.82 -22.79
CA VAL A 235 2.78 -22.78 -22.31
C VAL A 235 1.53 -22.65 -23.15
N LYS A 236 1.01 -23.78 -23.64
CA LYS A 236 -0.23 -23.82 -24.44
C LYS A 236 -1.42 -23.32 -23.62
N ASP A 237 -2.39 -22.66 -24.28
CA ASP A 237 -3.56 -22.06 -23.65
C ASP A 237 -4.45 -23.09 -22.91
N ASP A 238 -4.52 -24.30 -23.41
CA ASP A 238 -5.29 -25.41 -22.82
C ASP A 238 -4.53 -26.15 -21.69
N SER A 239 -3.29 -25.79 -21.43
CA SER A 239 -2.47 -26.42 -20.40
C SER A 239 -2.99 -26.14 -18.99
N LYS A 240 -3.08 -27.21 -18.20
CA LYS A 240 -3.40 -27.16 -16.75
C LYS A 240 -2.16 -27.00 -15.86
N ALA A 241 -1.01 -26.69 -16.47
CA ALA A 241 0.21 -26.44 -15.70
C ALA A 241 0.03 -25.26 -14.75
N GLU A 242 0.52 -25.41 -13.55
CA GLU A 242 0.50 -24.39 -12.49
C GLU A 242 1.90 -24.19 -11.94
N LEU A 243 2.10 -23.08 -11.22
CA LEU A 243 3.36 -22.82 -10.57
C LEU A 243 3.15 -22.25 -9.17
N ALA A 244 4.22 -22.29 -8.38
CA ALA A 244 4.36 -21.47 -7.18
C ALA A 244 5.75 -20.86 -7.16
N VAL A 245 5.84 -19.59 -6.71
CA VAL A 245 7.10 -18.85 -6.57
C VAL A 245 7.14 -18.22 -5.20
N VAL A 246 8.27 -18.39 -4.50
CA VAL A 246 8.59 -17.67 -3.26
C VAL A 246 9.93 -16.99 -3.47
N VAL A 247 9.97 -15.68 -3.27
CA VAL A 247 11.22 -14.91 -3.29
C VAL A 247 11.53 -14.50 -1.87
N MET A 248 12.72 -14.87 -1.40
CA MET A 248 13.17 -14.54 -0.06
C MET A 248 14.61 -14.05 -0.07
N THR A 249 14.98 -13.31 0.97
CA THR A 249 16.36 -12.94 1.25
C THR A 249 17.12 -14.12 1.87
N LYS A 250 18.45 -14.04 1.94
CA LYS A 250 19.30 -15.08 2.54
C LYS A 250 18.98 -15.37 4.01
N ASP A 251 18.41 -14.40 4.71
CA ASP A 251 17.97 -14.47 6.11
C ASP A 251 16.51 -14.93 6.26
N GLY A 252 15.90 -15.42 5.17
CA GLY A 252 14.57 -16.03 5.18
C GLY A 252 13.39 -15.06 5.11
N LEU A 253 13.61 -13.76 4.92
CA LEU A 253 12.51 -12.78 4.79
C LEU A 253 11.82 -12.93 3.43
N VAL A 254 10.54 -13.33 3.42
CA VAL A 254 9.76 -13.48 2.19
C VAL A 254 9.40 -12.10 1.63
N ARG A 255 9.86 -11.83 0.40
CA ARG A 255 9.66 -10.56 -0.32
C ARG A 255 8.51 -10.60 -1.29
N ALA A 256 8.28 -11.74 -1.93
CA ALA A 256 7.19 -11.95 -2.87
C ALA A 256 6.71 -13.40 -2.81
N MET A 257 5.44 -13.60 -3.14
CA MET A 257 4.82 -14.94 -3.17
C MET A 257 3.74 -15.01 -4.25
N LEU A 258 3.84 -16.02 -5.09
CA LEU A 258 2.83 -16.37 -6.09
C LEU A 258 2.47 -17.84 -5.94
N GLY A 259 1.19 -18.14 -5.79
CA GLY A 259 0.69 -19.51 -5.54
C GLY A 259 -0.11 -20.10 -6.69
N GLY A 260 -0.07 -19.50 -7.89
CA GLY A 260 -0.77 -19.96 -9.07
C GLY A 260 -0.72 -18.99 -10.24
N ARG A 261 -1.09 -19.45 -11.43
CA ARG A 261 -1.10 -18.66 -12.68
C ARG A 261 -2.10 -17.51 -12.65
N ASP A 262 -3.31 -17.81 -12.18
CA ASP A 262 -4.44 -16.88 -12.23
C ASP A 262 -4.57 -16.13 -10.90
N PHE A 263 -3.75 -15.13 -10.73
CA PHE A 263 -3.70 -14.30 -9.53
C PHE A 263 -4.49 -12.99 -9.66
N LYS A 264 -4.97 -12.65 -10.87
CA LYS A 264 -5.60 -11.35 -11.16
C LYS A 264 -7.05 -11.26 -10.69
N ASN A 265 -7.77 -12.36 -10.69
CA ASN A 265 -9.22 -12.34 -10.46
C ASN A 265 -9.65 -12.50 -8.99
N GLY A 266 -8.70 -12.51 -8.03
CA GLY A 266 -9.01 -12.63 -6.60
C GLY A 266 -9.76 -13.91 -6.19
N SER A 267 -10.03 -14.82 -7.16
CA SER A 267 -10.81 -16.05 -6.97
C SER A 267 -9.98 -17.22 -6.44
N HIS A 268 -8.65 -17.08 -6.40
CA HIS A 268 -7.76 -18.18 -6.06
C HIS A 268 -7.53 -18.27 -4.56
N LYS A 269 -8.34 -19.12 -3.94
CA LYS A 269 -8.22 -19.45 -2.52
C LYS A 269 -7.06 -20.41 -2.23
N PHE A 270 -6.53 -21.11 -3.25
CA PHE A 270 -5.49 -22.12 -3.06
C PHE A 270 -4.10 -21.57 -3.39
N ASN A 271 -3.33 -21.32 -2.35
CA ASN A 271 -1.95 -20.85 -2.45
C ASN A 271 -1.00 -22.06 -2.50
N ARG A 272 -0.57 -22.45 -3.69
CA ARG A 272 0.30 -23.62 -3.89
C ARG A 272 1.66 -23.49 -3.20
N ALA A 273 2.12 -22.25 -2.95
CA ALA A 273 3.38 -22.04 -2.25
C ALA A 273 3.39 -22.56 -0.80
N VAL A 274 2.20 -22.59 -0.15
CA VAL A 274 2.08 -22.96 1.26
C VAL A 274 1.05 -24.07 1.54
N GLN A 275 0.18 -24.39 0.58
CA GLN A 275 -0.92 -25.34 0.76
C GLN A 275 -0.78 -26.61 -0.06
N ALA A 276 0.01 -26.60 -1.14
CA ALA A 276 0.16 -27.77 -2.00
C ALA A 276 1.05 -28.82 -1.32
N LEU A 277 0.47 -29.97 -1.02
CA LEU A 277 1.20 -31.13 -0.57
C LEU A 277 1.77 -31.85 -1.79
N ARG A 278 3.08 -31.73 -1.99
CA ARG A 278 3.81 -32.32 -3.12
C ARG A 278 5.04 -33.05 -2.63
N GLN A 279 5.36 -34.15 -3.30
CA GLN A 279 6.59 -34.88 -3.07
C GLN A 279 7.78 -34.00 -3.50
N PRO A 280 8.75 -33.74 -2.61
CA PRO A 280 9.83 -32.80 -2.89
C PRO A 280 10.86 -33.36 -3.89
N GLY A 281 10.94 -34.68 -4.04
CA GLY A 281 11.95 -35.34 -4.85
C GLY A 281 13.37 -34.94 -4.43
N SER A 282 14.26 -34.73 -5.38
CA SER A 282 15.65 -34.33 -5.12
C SER A 282 15.83 -32.95 -4.48
N ALA A 283 14.81 -32.12 -4.45
CA ALA A 283 14.85 -30.84 -3.73
C ALA A 283 15.02 -31.04 -2.20
N PHE A 284 14.80 -32.25 -1.69
CA PHE A 284 15.02 -32.59 -0.29
C PHE A 284 16.50 -32.87 0.05
N LYS A 285 17.33 -33.19 -0.95
CA LYS A 285 18.76 -33.54 -0.74
C LYS A 285 19.57 -32.48 0.03
N PRO A 286 19.42 -31.17 -0.20
CA PRO A 286 20.14 -30.16 0.58
C PRO A 286 19.91 -30.28 2.09
N PHE A 287 18.71 -30.66 2.53
CA PHE A 287 18.39 -30.86 3.94
C PHE A 287 19.11 -32.09 4.51
N ILE A 288 19.18 -33.18 3.72
CA ILE A 288 19.92 -34.38 4.12
C ILE A 288 21.43 -34.05 4.24
N TYR A 289 21.98 -33.33 3.27
CA TYR A 289 23.40 -32.94 3.31
C TYR A 289 23.69 -32.00 4.45
N ALA A 290 22.83 -31.03 4.75
CA ALA A 290 22.97 -30.14 5.89
C ALA A 290 22.96 -30.91 7.21
N ALA A 291 22.04 -31.87 7.37
CA ALA A 291 22.01 -32.72 8.56
C ALA A 291 23.26 -33.61 8.69
N ALA A 292 23.77 -34.14 7.59
CA ALA A 292 25.01 -34.92 7.60
C ALA A 292 26.23 -34.06 8.01
N LEU A 293 26.35 -32.85 7.48
CA LEU A 293 27.40 -31.89 7.85
C LEU A 293 27.31 -31.51 9.35
N ASP A 294 26.12 -31.34 9.85
CA ASP A 294 25.87 -31.01 11.26
C ASP A 294 26.27 -32.17 12.20
N GLN A 295 26.17 -33.40 11.69
CA GLN A 295 26.65 -34.62 12.38
C GLN A 295 28.15 -34.90 12.23
N GLY A 296 28.91 -33.99 11.59
CA GLY A 296 30.36 -34.09 11.44
C GLY A 296 30.84 -34.81 10.18
N TYR A 297 29.93 -35.18 9.27
CA TYR A 297 30.33 -35.67 7.94
C TYR A 297 30.94 -34.54 7.12
N SER A 298 31.88 -34.87 6.24
CA SER A 298 32.48 -33.90 5.32
C SER A 298 31.92 -34.10 3.90
N PRO A 299 32.05 -33.11 3.01
CA PRO A 299 31.69 -33.27 1.60
C PRO A 299 32.44 -34.40 0.87
N ASN A 300 33.58 -34.83 1.45
CA ASN A 300 34.40 -35.93 0.92
C ASN A 300 34.17 -37.27 1.63
N SER A 301 33.19 -37.35 2.52
CA SER A 301 32.84 -38.62 3.18
C SER A 301 32.32 -39.62 2.16
N ILE A 302 32.82 -40.84 2.22
CA ILE A 302 32.44 -41.93 1.30
C ILE A 302 31.40 -42.77 1.99
N PHE A 303 30.32 -43.09 1.25
CA PHE A 303 29.24 -43.99 1.68
C PHE A 303 29.19 -45.19 0.75
N LEU A 304 28.85 -46.35 1.30
CA LEU A 304 28.56 -47.54 0.50
C LEU A 304 27.15 -47.45 -0.07
N ASP A 305 27.04 -47.62 -1.38
CA ASP A 305 25.76 -47.68 -2.07
C ASP A 305 25.37 -49.16 -2.20
N GLU A 306 24.68 -49.68 -1.17
CA GLU A 306 24.24 -51.06 -1.08
C GLU A 306 22.75 -51.12 -0.73
N PRO A 307 22.06 -52.21 -1.05
CA PRO A 307 20.67 -52.42 -0.68
C PRO A 307 20.48 -52.30 0.84
N THR A 308 19.62 -51.38 1.27
CA THR A 308 19.34 -51.14 2.70
C THR A 308 17.87 -51.56 2.95
N GLU A 309 17.66 -52.46 3.88
CA GLU A 309 16.33 -52.83 4.37
C GLU A 309 16.01 -51.94 5.59
N ILE A 310 14.89 -51.26 5.52
CA ILE A 310 14.36 -50.44 6.63
C ILE A 310 13.03 -51.08 7.07
N GLU A 311 13.01 -51.60 8.28
CA GLU A 311 11.75 -51.97 8.95
C GLU A 311 10.95 -50.72 9.29
N ILE A 312 9.77 -50.60 8.68
CA ILE A 312 8.81 -49.52 9.03
C ILE A 312 7.76 -50.18 9.90
N GLU A 313 7.75 -49.82 11.18
CA GLU A 313 6.62 -50.15 12.04
C GLU A 313 5.37 -49.46 11.50
N GLY A 314 4.36 -50.22 11.08
CA GLY A 314 3.10 -49.81 10.46
C GLY A 314 2.09 -49.25 11.45
#